data_6c78c3292a6962b2f04e64e9f9493532
#
_entry.id   6c78c3292a6962b2f04e64e9f9493532
#
_cell.length_a   1.000
_cell.length_b   1.000
_cell.length_c   1.000
_cell.angle_alpha   90.00
_cell.angle_beta   90.00
_cell.angle_gamma   90.00
#
_symmetry.space_group_name_H-M   'P 1'
#
loop_
_entity.id
_entity.type
_entity.pdbx_description
1 polymer ?
#
loop_
_entity_poly.entity_id
_entity_poly.type
_entity_poly.pdbx_seq_one_letter_code
_entity_poly.pdbx_strand_id
1 'polypeptide(L)'
;LPQNLGEQAHKLAYQLAEKLRNQKTASGRAGMVQSLLQEFSLSSQEGVALMCLAEALLRIPDKATRDALIRDKISNGNWQSHIGRSPSLFVNAATWGLLFTGKLVSTHNETSLSRSLNRIIGKSGEPLIRKGVDMAMRLMGEQFVTGETIAEALANARKLEDKGFRYSYDMLGEAALTADDAQAYMVSYQQAIHAIGKASNGRGIYEGPGISIKLSALHPRYSRAQYDRAMDELYPRLKSLTLLA
;
A
#
# COMPACT_ATOMS: atom_id res chain seq x y z
N LEU A 1 -16.37 26.76 18.79
CA LEU A 1 -17.55 25.93 19.07
C LEU A 1 -18.08 26.26 20.46
N PRO A 2 -19.41 26.36 20.68
CA PRO A 2 -19.99 26.44 22.01
C PRO A 2 -19.47 25.27 22.88
N GLN A 3 -19.22 25.54 24.17
CA GLN A 3 -18.57 24.56 25.06
C GLN A 3 -19.32 23.23 25.12
N ASN A 4 -20.65 23.27 25.16
CA ASN A 4 -21.51 22.08 25.17
C ASN A 4 -21.36 21.21 23.90
N LEU A 5 -21.15 21.82 22.74
CA LEU A 5 -20.91 21.07 21.50
C LEU A 5 -19.49 20.47 21.46
N GLY A 6 -18.52 21.16 22.05
CA GLY A 6 -17.17 20.62 22.23
C GLY A 6 -17.16 19.36 23.10
N GLU A 7 -17.87 19.39 24.22
CA GLU A 7 -18.01 18.23 25.12
C GLU A 7 -18.74 17.04 24.43
N GLN A 8 -19.83 17.32 23.70
CA GLN A 8 -20.55 16.30 22.95
C GLN A 8 -19.69 15.65 21.86
N ALA A 9 -18.93 16.44 21.09
CA ALA A 9 -18.02 15.95 20.08
C ALA A 9 -16.91 15.09 20.68
N HIS A 10 -16.34 15.52 21.82
CA HIS A 10 -15.33 14.73 22.53
C HIS A 10 -15.88 13.40 23.03
N LYS A 11 -17.08 13.41 23.65
CA LYS A 11 -17.75 12.19 24.09
C LYS A 11 -18.02 11.21 22.94
N LEU A 12 -18.50 11.72 21.79
CA LEU A 12 -18.76 10.90 20.61
C LEU A 12 -17.46 10.32 20.06
N ALA A 13 -16.40 11.11 19.97
CA ALA A 13 -15.08 10.64 19.51
C ALA A 13 -14.54 9.52 20.41
N TYR A 14 -14.69 9.68 21.74
CA TYR A 14 -14.28 8.65 22.70
C TYR A 14 -15.08 7.35 22.53
N GLN A 15 -16.41 7.45 22.40
CA GLN A 15 -17.27 6.29 22.15
C GLN A 15 -16.94 5.56 20.85
N LEU A 16 -16.65 6.30 19.78
CA LEU A 16 -16.23 5.71 18.50
C LEU A 16 -14.90 4.97 18.63
N ALA A 17 -13.91 5.62 19.28
CA ALA A 17 -12.59 5.02 19.51
C ALA A 17 -12.69 3.74 20.36
N GLU A 18 -13.52 3.76 21.41
CA GLU A 18 -13.77 2.59 22.27
C GLU A 18 -14.43 1.43 21.49
N LYS A 19 -15.46 1.72 20.70
CA LYS A 19 -16.11 0.72 19.84
C LYS A 19 -15.13 0.12 18.83
N LEU A 20 -14.29 0.93 18.20
CA LEU A 20 -13.28 0.44 17.25
C LEU A 20 -12.24 -0.45 17.94
N ARG A 21 -11.76 -0.07 19.12
CA ARG A 21 -10.80 -0.89 19.89
C ARG A 21 -11.36 -2.22 20.34
N ASN A 22 -12.65 -2.24 20.70
CA ASN A 22 -13.33 -3.44 21.18
C ASN A 22 -13.91 -4.30 20.04
N GLN A 23 -13.79 -3.85 18.79
CA GLN A 23 -14.24 -4.61 17.64
C GLN A 23 -13.38 -5.87 17.49
N LYS A 24 -14.04 -7.02 17.36
CA LYS A 24 -13.34 -8.29 17.14
C LYS A 24 -12.58 -8.22 15.82
N THR A 25 -11.35 -8.74 15.84
CA THR A 25 -10.51 -8.86 14.63
C THR A 25 -11.31 -9.52 13.51
N ALA A 26 -11.30 -8.92 12.33
CA ALA A 26 -11.99 -9.46 11.17
C ALA A 26 -11.50 -10.89 10.87
N SER A 27 -12.39 -11.75 10.39
CA SER A 27 -12.01 -13.09 9.94
C SER A 27 -11.44 -13.05 8.50
N GLY A 28 -10.64 -14.05 8.14
CA GLY A 28 -10.06 -14.18 6.80
C GLY A 28 -8.82 -13.28 6.57
N ARG A 29 -8.59 -12.89 5.31
CA ARG A 29 -7.38 -12.13 4.90
C ARG A 29 -7.25 -10.79 5.64
N ALA A 30 -8.33 -10.04 5.77
CA ALA A 30 -8.31 -8.76 6.49
C ALA A 30 -7.91 -8.92 7.96
N GLY A 31 -8.37 -9.98 8.63
CA GLY A 31 -7.98 -10.27 10.00
C GLY A 31 -6.51 -10.67 10.14
N MET A 32 -5.96 -11.39 9.17
CA MET A 32 -4.53 -11.71 9.15
C MET A 32 -3.66 -10.46 9.07
N VAL A 33 -4.00 -9.54 8.18
CA VAL A 33 -3.28 -8.27 8.02
C VAL A 33 -3.42 -7.40 9.26
N GLN A 34 -4.62 -7.30 9.81
CA GLN A 34 -4.86 -6.55 11.04
C GLN A 34 -4.02 -7.10 12.21
N SER A 35 -3.94 -8.41 12.35
CA SER A 35 -3.10 -9.05 13.38
C SER A 35 -1.61 -8.78 13.16
N LEU A 36 -1.17 -8.69 11.90
CA LEU A 36 0.21 -8.38 11.54
C LEU A 36 0.56 -6.92 11.88
N LEU A 37 -0.32 -5.98 11.59
CA LEU A 37 -0.17 -4.56 11.93
C LEU A 37 -0.27 -4.30 13.44
N GLN A 38 -0.99 -5.14 14.19
CA GLN A 38 -1.04 -5.06 15.65
C GLN A 38 0.28 -5.52 16.28
N GLU A 39 0.90 -6.59 15.77
CA GLU A 39 2.18 -7.07 16.25
C GLU A 39 3.34 -6.14 15.86
N PHE A 40 3.38 -5.75 14.58
CA PHE A 40 4.38 -4.84 14.04
C PHE A 40 3.80 -3.43 13.95
N SER A 41 3.67 -2.78 15.11
CA SER A 41 3.14 -1.41 15.21
C SER A 41 3.88 -0.45 14.28
N LEU A 42 3.15 0.44 13.62
CA LEU A 42 3.72 1.50 12.75
C LEU A 42 4.64 2.47 13.51
N SER A 43 4.62 2.45 14.84
CA SER A 43 5.54 3.20 15.71
C SER A 43 6.83 2.44 16.01
N SER A 44 6.93 1.16 15.66
CA SER A 44 8.14 0.34 15.83
C SER A 44 9.05 0.42 14.59
N GLN A 45 10.34 0.16 14.78
CA GLN A 45 11.30 0.12 13.68
C GLN A 45 10.96 -0.99 12.68
N GLU A 46 10.52 -2.14 13.17
CA GLU A 46 10.09 -3.29 12.37
C GLU A 46 8.82 -2.97 11.58
N GLY A 47 7.84 -2.31 12.21
CA GLY A 47 6.62 -1.89 11.55
C GLY A 47 6.88 -0.89 10.42
N VAL A 48 7.72 0.10 10.66
CA VAL A 48 8.17 1.06 9.63
C VAL A 48 8.89 0.34 8.49
N ALA A 49 9.80 -0.59 8.79
CA ALA A 49 10.52 -1.36 7.77
C ALA A 49 9.56 -2.18 6.90
N LEU A 50 8.56 -2.84 7.49
CA LEU A 50 7.55 -3.61 6.76
C LEU A 50 6.66 -2.71 5.89
N MET A 51 6.28 -1.53 6.38
CA MET A 51 5.49 -0.58 5.60
C MET A 51 6.26 0.00 4.41
N CYS A 52 7.53 0.37 4.62
CA CYS A 52 8.41 0.81 3.54
C CYS A 52 8.56 -0.29 2.47
N LEU A 53 8.69 -1.55 2.90
CA LEU A 53 8.72 -2.68 1.98
C LEU A 53 7.42 -2.85 1.22
N ALA A 54 6.28 -2.79 1.90
CA ALA A 54 4.97 -2.93 1.26
C ALA A 54 4.75 -1.86 0.18
N GLU A 55 5.08 -0.61 0.48
CA GLU A 55 4.98 0.49 -0.48
C GLU A 55 5.95 0.34 -1.65
N ALA A 56 7.22 0.07 -1.36
CA ALA A 56 8.26 0.01 -2.38
C ALA A 56 8.10 -1.19 -3.32
N LEU A 57 7.69 -2.35 -2.80
CA LEU A 57 7.48 -3.56 -3.62
C LEU A 57 6.35 -3.41 -4.64
N LEU A 58 5.38 -2.54 -4.37
CA LEU A 58 4.33 -2.20 -5.33
C LEU A 58 4.84 -1.31 -6.48
N ARG A 59 5.95 -0.60 -6.27
CA ARG A 59 6.52 0.37 -7.23
C ARG A 59 7.71 -0.16 -8.01
N ILE A 60 8.46 -1.13 -7.46
CA ILE A 60 9.70 -1.64 -8.05
C ILE A 60 9.38 -2.75 -9.05
N PRO A 61 9.61 -2.54 -10.36
CA PRO A 61 9.25 -3.53 -11.38
C PRO A 61 10.26 -4.68 -11.50
N ASP A 62 11.54 -4.43 -11.19
CA ASP A 62 12.58 -5.42 -11.38
C ASP A 62 12.88 -6.23 -10.11
N LYS A 63 13.18 -7.52 -10.33
CA LYS A 63 13.40 -8.47 -9.24
C LYS A 63 14.69 -8.20 -8.45
N ALA A 64 15.75 -7.75 -9.10
CA ALA A 64 17.05 -7.56 -8.45
C ALA A 64 16.98 -6.42 -7.44
N THR A 65 16.36 -5.29 -7.80
CA THR A 65 16.13 -4.16 -6.89
C THR A 65 15.19 -4.53 -5.75
N ARG A 66 14.13 -5.30 -6.02
CA ARG A 66 13.24 -5.83 -4.97
C ARG A 66 13.99 -6.69 -3.97
N ASP A 67 14.79 -7.63 -4.44
CA ASP A 67 15.59 -8.53 -3.59
C ASP A 67 16.60 -7.74 -2.74
N ALA A 68 17.26 -6.73 -3.31
CA ALA A 68 18.18 -5.86 -2.59
C ALA A 68 17.48 -5.04 -1.49
N LEU A 69 16.29 -4.51 -1.77
CA LEU A 69 15.51 -3.75 -0.80
C LEU A 69 14.99 -4.64 0.35
N ILE A 70 14.46 -5.82 0.03
CA ILE A 70 14.03 -6.80 1.05
C ILE A 70 15.19 -7.11 1.97
N ARG A 71 16.37 -7.36 1.40
CA ARG A 71 17.58 -7.62 2.16
C ARG A 71 17.94 -6.46 3.09
N ASP A 72 17.97 -5.24 2.59
CA ASP A 72 18.32 -4.04 3.36
C ASP A 72 17.35 -3.83 4.54
N LYS A 73 16.06 -3.93 4.32
CA LYS A 73 15.05 -3.63 5.34
C LYS A 73 14.85 -4.74 6.37
N ILE A 74 15.05 -6.01 5.98
CA ILE A 74 14.81 -7.14 6.89
C ILE A 74 16.05 -7.47 7.73
N SER A 75 17.28 -7.23 7.24
CA SER A 75 18.50 -7.63 7.93
C SER A 75 18.68 -6.97 9.30
N ASN A 76 18.18 -5.76 9.48
CA ASN A 76 18.43 -4.95 10.69
C ASN A 76 17.29 -4.99 11.72
N GLY A 77 16.18 -5.71 11.46
CA GLY A 77 15.04 -5.79 12.37
C GLY A 77 15.27 -6.77 13.53
N ASN A 78 14.76 -6.43 14.71
CA ASN A 78 14.77 -7.31 15.90
C ASN A 78 13.59 -8.28 15.88
N TRP A 79 13.49 -9.10 14.86
CA TRP A 79 12.39 -10.04 14.64
C TRP A 79 12.26 -11.08 15.75
N GLN A 80 13.37 -11.38 16.45
CA GLN A 80 13.39 -12.35 17.55
C GLN A 80 12.51 -11.91 18.73
N SER A 81 12.41 -10.62 18.98
CA SER A 81 11.59 -10.07 20.07
C SER A 81 10.08 -10.27 19.88
N HIS A 82 9.65 -10.56 18.66
CA HIS A 82 8.24 -10.73 18.29
C HIS A 82 7.79 -12.21 18.22
N ILE A 83 8.71 -13.16 18.41
CA ILE A 83 8.38 -14.59 18.36
C ILE A 83 7.43 -14.98 19.49
N GLY A 84 6.31 -15.61 19.13
CA GLY A 84 5.35 -16.15 20.09
C GLY A 84 4.52 -15.13 20.85
N ARG A 85 4.60 -13.85 20.52
CA ARG A 85 3.81 -12.79 21.18
C ARG A 85 2.39 -12.68 20.65
N SER A 86 2.18 -12.95 19.37
CA SER A 86 0.88 -12.85 18.76
C SER A 86 0.03 -14.10 19.02
N PRO A 87 -1.28 -13.95 19.29
CA PRO A 87 -2.20 -15.07 19.32
C PRO A 87 -2.45 -15.66 17.92
N SER A 88 -2.06 -14.96 16.85
CA SER A 88 -2.21 -15.38 15.48
C SER A 88 -1.08 -16.33 15.04
N LEU A 89 -1.44 -17.56 14.64
CA LEU A 89 -0.48 -18.51 14.06
C LEU A 89 0.16 -17.97 12.78
N PHE A 90 -0.58 -17.20 12.00
CA PHE A 90 -0.08 -16.57 10.78
C PHE A 90 1.01 -15.54 11.09
N VAL A 91 0.79 -14.67 12.09
CA VAL A 91 1.78 -13.67 12.50
C VAL A 91 3.04 -14.33 13.04
N ASN A 92 2.90 -15.37 13.86
CA ASN A 92 4.04 -16.11 14.37
C ASN A 92 4.83 -16.79 13.23
N ALA A 93 4.16 -17.40 12.25
CA ALA A 93 4.82 -17.99 11.09
C ALA A 93 5.52 -16.92 10.22
N ALA A 94 4.91 -15.76 10.02
CA ALA A 94 5.51 -14.62 9.32
C ALA A 94 6.74 -14.10 10.07
N THR A 95 6.67 -13.96 11.38
CA THR A 95 7.80 -13.55 12.25
C THR A 95 8.96 -14.52 12.14
N TRP A 96 8.71 -15.83 12.15
CA TRP A 96 9.72 -16.83 11.90
C TRP A 96 10.34 -16.68 10.51
N GLY A 97 9.52 -16.44 9.48
CA GLY A 97 9.99 -16.18 8.11
C GLY A 97 10.93 -14.96 8.05
N LEU A 98 10.53 -13.85 8.68
CA LEU A 98 11.33 -12.62 8.74
C LEU A 98 12.66 -12.83 9.50
N LEU A 99 12.63 -13.54 10.63
CA LEU A 99 13.83 -13.88 11.40
C LEU A 99 14.80 -14.73 10.57
N PHE A 100 14.31 -15.77 9.90
CA PHE A 100 15.13 -16.60 9.04
C PHE A 100 15.70 -15.81 7.87
N THR A 101 14.91 -14.97 7.23
CA THR A 101 15.38 -14.11 6.14
C THR A 101 16.44 -13.13 6.63
N GLY A 102 16.20 -12.45 7.75
CA GLY A 102 17.16 -11.52 8.36
C GLY A 102 18.49 -12.20 8.74
N LYS A 103 18.45 -13.38 9.34
CA LYS A 103 19.65 -14.15 9.67
C LYS A 103 20.40 -14.67 8.45
N LEU A 104 19.71 -15.11 7.41
CA LEU A 104 20.33 -15.55 6.15
C LEU A 104 21.10 -14.44 5.46
N VAL A 105 20.59 -13.22 5.58
CA VAL A 105 21.18 -12.04 4.93
C VAL A 105 22.35 -11.48 5.73
N SER A 106 22.29 -11.56 7.06
CA SER A 106 23.34 -11.04 7.95
C SER A 106 24.55 -11.97 8.12
N THR A 107 24.41 -13.28 7.86
CA THR A 107 25.46 -14.27 8.10
C THR A 107 26.35 -14.53 6.88
N HIS A 108 27.24 -13.60 6.59
CA HIS A 108 28.42 -13.93 5.76
C HIS A 108 29.56 -14.57 6.59
N ASN A 109 29.44 -14.71 7.93
CA ASN A 109 30.60 -15.06 8.79
C ASN A 109 30.35 -15.97 10.01
N GLU A 110 29.32 -16.82 10.10
CA GLU A 110 29.24 -17.78 11.23
C GLU A 110 28.98 -19.24 10.83
N THR A 111 29.87 -20.10 11.29
CA THR A 111 30.32 -21.34 10.64
C THR A 111 29.71 -22.67 11.06
N SER A 112 28.65 -22.80 11.84
CA SER A 112 28.15 -24.14 12.14
C SER A 112 26.63 -24.36 12.08
N LEU A 113 25.81 -23.51 12.66
CA LEU A 113 24.36 -23.61 12.55
C LEU A 113 23.89 -23.16 11.14
N SER A 114 24.60 -22.18 10.59
CA SER A 114 24.44 -21.65 9.24
C SER A 114 24.62 -22.74 8.17
N ARG A 115 25.54 -23.69 8.34
CA ARG A 115 25.77 -24.77 7.36
C ARG A 115 24.63 -25.80 7.31
N SER A 116 24.03 -26.13 8.44
CA SER A 116 22.89 -27.08 8.49
C SER A 116 21.60 -26.43 7.98
N LEU A 117 21.36 -25.15 8.33
CA LEU A 117 20.25 -24.34 7.81
C LEU A 117 20.44 -24.02 6.32
N ASN A 118 21.64 -23.66 5.90
CA ASN A 118 21.94 -23.42 4.47
C ASN A 118 21.81 -24.70 3.62
N ARG A 119 22.01 -25.87 4.19
CA ARG A 119 21.80 -27.16 3.47
C ARG A 119 20.30 -27.47 3.30
N ILE A 120 19.45 -27.08 4.25
CA ILE A 120 17.99 -27.24 4.19
C ILE A 120 17.37 -26.16 3.29
N ILE A 121 17.86 -24.94 3.38
CA ILE A 121 17.36 -23.75 2.66
C ILE A 121 17.96 -23.65 1.26
N GLY A 122 19.21 -24.04 1.09
CA GLY A 122 19.94 -23.96 -0.19
C GLY A 122 19.42 -24.84 -1.32
N LYS A 123 18.59 -25.85 -1.00
CA LYS A 123 17.97 -26.71 -2.03
C LYS A 123 16.48 -26.42 -2.30
N SER A 124 15.74 -25.81 -1.38
CA SER A 124 14.28 -25.60 -1.55
C SER A 124 13.71 -24.37 -0.82
N GLY A 125 14.45 -23.73 0.09
CA GLY A 125 13.90 -22.75 1.03
C GLY A 125 13.82 -21.32 0.52
N GLU A 126 14.77 -20.87 -0.26
CA GLU A 126 14.83 -19.47 -0.72
C GLU A 126 13.62 -19.08 -1.61
N PRO A 127 13.19 -19.90 -2.57
CA PRO A 127 11.99 -19.62 -3.35
C PRO A 127 10.69 -19.63 -2.53
N LEU A 128 10.62 -20.46 -1.48
CA LEU A 128 9.44 -20.55 -0.60
C LEU A 128 9.35 -19.35 0.34
N ILE A 129 10.47 -18.92 0.89
CA ILE A 129 10.57 -17.72 1.75
C ILE A 129 10.24 -16.46 0.93
N ARG A 130 10.78 -16.34 -0.28
CA ARG A 130 10.44 -15.24 -1.19
C ARG A 130 8.95 -15.19 -1.51
N LYS A 131 8.34 -16.31 -1.84
CA LYS A 131 6.89 -16.40 -2.06
C LYS A 131 6.10 -16.03 -0.80
N GLY A 132 6.57 -16.42 0.38
CA GLY A 132 5.94 -16.06 1.65
C GLY A 132 6.02 -14.56 1.94
N VAL A 133 7.18 -13.95 1.70
CA VAL A 133 7.35 -12.48 1.83
C VAL A 133 6.52 -11.74 0.79
N ASP A 134 6.57 -12.14 -0.49
CA ASP A 134 5.75 -11.56 -1.54
C ASP A 134 4.26 -11.65 -1.21
N MET A 135 3.81 -12.79 -0.70
CA MET A 135 2.42 -12.99 -0.28
C MET A 135 2.04 -12.08 0.89
N ALA A 136 2.90 -11.99 1.92
CA ALA A 136 2.66 -11.12 3.07
C ALA A 136 2.64 -9.65 2.67
N MET A 137 3.57 -9.22 1.82
CA MET A 137 3.63 -7.85 1.31
C MET A 137 2.42 -7.53 0.43
N ARG A 138 1.99 -8.46 -0.41
CA ARG A 138 0.77 -8.30 -1.22
C ARG A 138 -0.47 -8.16 -0.35
N LEU A 139 -0.61 -8.99 0.69
CA LEU A 139 -1.71 -8.88 1.65
C LEU A 139 -1.70 -7.55 2.41
N MET A 140 -0.52 -7.04 2.77
CA MET A 140 -0.39 -5.71 3.37
C MET A 140 -0.71 -4.60 2.36
N GLY A 141 -0.21 -4.71 1.13
CA GLY A 141 -0.48 -3.76 0.05
C GLY A 141 -1.97 -3.62 -0.25
N GLU A 142 -2.71 -4.72 -0.26
CA GLU A 142 -4.16 -4.76 -0.49
C GLU A 142 -4.97 -3.94 0.54
N GLN A 143 -4.38 -3.58 1.71
CA GLN A 143 -5.02 -2.69 2.69
C GLN A 143 -4.96 -1.21 2.26
N PHE A 144 -3.97 -0.83 1.47
CA PHE A 144 -3.70 0.55 1.09
C PHE A 144 -3.93 0.80 -0.40
N VAL A 145 -3.86 -0.27 -1.20
CA VAL A 145 -3.98 -0.22 -2.65
C VAL A 145 -5.08 -1.17 -3.09
N THR A 146 -6.12 -0.62 -3.67
CA THR A 146 -7.30 -1.38 -4.11
C THR A 146 -7.00 -2.32 -5.29
N GLY A 147 -5.96 -2.03 -6.09
CA GLY A 147 -5.49 -2.86 -7.19
C GLY A 147 -4.28 -2.26 -7.88
N GLU A 148 -3.47 -3.09 -8.54
CA GLU A 148 -2.32 -2.67 -9.33
C GLU A 148 -2.73 -2.04 -10.68
N THR A 149 -3.94 -2.38 -11.14
CA THR A 149 -4.55 -1.83 -12.36
C THR A 149 -5.94 -1.29 -12.06
N ILE A 150 -6.41 -0.35 -12.89
CA ILE A 150 -7.78 0.19 -12.73
C ILE A 150 -8.84 -0.92 -12.85
N ALA A 151 -8.62 -1.91 -13.71
CA ALA A 151 -9.54 -3.04 -13.86
C ALA A 151 -9.63 -3.89 -12.58
N GLU A 152 -8.50 -4.18 -11.94
CA GLU A 152 -8.44 -4.88 -10.67
C GLU A 152 -9.08 -4.06 -9.54
N ALA A 153 -8.75 -2.76 -9.47
CA ALA A 153 -9.33 -1.86 -8.49
C ALA A 153 -10.86 -1.80 -8.58
N LEU A 154 -11.40 -1.67 -9.78
CA LEU A 154 -12.85 -1.70 -10.04
C LEU A 154 -13.48 -3.05 -9.64
N ALA A 155 -12.81 -4.17 -9.90
CA ALA A 155 -13.31 -5.50 -9.52
C ALA A 155 -13.35 -5.68 -7.99
N ASN A 156 -12.30 -5.22 -7.30
CA ASN A 156 -12.18 -5.31 -5.84
C ASN A 156 -13.16 -4.38 -5.11
N ALA A 157 -13.47 -3.22 -5.69
CA ALA A 157 -14.39 -2.23 -5.14
C ALA A 157 -15.84 -2.74 -5.04
N ARG A 158 -16.28 -3.60 -5.96
CA ARG A 158 -17.69 -4.07 -6.07
C ARG A 158 -18.28 -4.56 -4.76
N LYS A 159 -17.53 -5.33 -3.98
CA LYS A 159 -18.00 -5.92 -2.72
C LYS A 159 -18.38 -4.88 -1.66
N LEU A 160 -17.76 -3.71 -1.70
CA LEU A 160 -18.06 -2.61 -0.79
C LEU A 160 -19.05 -1.64 -1.42
N GLU A 161 -19.07 -1.48 -2.73
CA GLU A 161 -20.13 -0.75 -3.44
C GLU A 161 -21.51 -1.34 -3.14
N ASP A 162 -21.64 -2.66 -3.12
CA ASP A 162 -22.87 -3.37 -2.72
C ASP A 162 -23.32 -3.05 -1.28
N LYS A 163 -22.39 -2.61 -0.43
CA LYS A 163 -22.66 -2.14 0.94
C LYS A 163 -22.92 -0.64 1.04
N GLY A 164 -22.97 0.07 -0.09
CA GLY A 164 -23.22 1.51 -0.16
C GLY A 164 -21.98 2.38 -0.15
N PHE A 165 -20.76 1.82 -0.20
CA PHE A 165 -19.54 2.62 -0.34
C PHE A 165 -19.44 3.23 -1.74
N ARG A 166 -18.85 4.42 -1.82
CA ARG A 166 -18.51 5.10 -3.06
C ARG A 166 -17.00 5.27 -3.14
N TYR A 167 -16.46 5.21 -4.33
CA TYR A 167 -15.03 5.27 -4.57
C TYR A 167 -14.63 6.51 -5.36
N SER A 168 -13.59 7.18 -4.90
CA SER A 168 -12.79 8.08 -5.70
C SER A 168 -11.43 7.40 -5.92
N TYR A 169 -11.18 6.96 -7.14
CA TYR A 169 -9.92 6.29 -7.48
C TYR A 169 -8.79 7.31 -7.51
N ASP A 170 -7.67 6.94 -6.93
CA ASP A 170 -6.46 7.75 -6.87
C ASP A 170 -5.28 6.92 -7.38
N MET A 171 -4.67 7.33 -8.48
CA MET A 171 -3.53 6.62 -9.04
C MET A 171 -2.27 6.92 -8.24
N LEU A 172 -1.53 5.87 -7.90
CA LEU A 172 -0.20 6.03 -7.32
C LEU A 172 0.77 6.59 -8.36
N GLY A 173 1.65 7.46 -7.88
CA GLY A 173 2.59 8.20 -8.71
C GLY A 173 2.11 9.62 -8.94
N GLU A 174 2.98 10.55 -8.60
CA GLU A 174 2.80 11.98 -8.74
C GLU A 174 4.16 12.61 -8.96
N ALA A 175 4.20 13.93 -9.21
CA ALA A 175 5.45 14.65 -9.44
C ALA A 175 6.21 14.13 -10.67
N ALA A 176 5.65 14.33 -11.85
CA ALA A 176 6.37 14.12 -13.11
C ALA A 176 7.69 14.90 -13.11
N LEU A 177 8.80 14.23 -13.42
CA LEU A 177 10.12 14.85 -13.48
C LEU A 177 10.44 15.37 -14.87
N THR A 178 9.89 14.73 -15.90
CA THR A 178 10.09 15.04 -17.31
C THR A 178 8.76 15.26 -18.04
N ALA A 179 8.82 15.81 -19.23
CA ALA A 179 7.65 15.95 -20.11
C ALA A 179 7.10 14.57 -20.53
N ASP A 180 7.99 13.59 -20.70
CA ASP A 180 7.60 12.22 -21.05
C ASP A 180 6.87 11.53 -19.90
N ASP A 181 7.31 11.74 -18.64
CA ASP A 181 6.57 11.26 -17.47
C ASP A 181 5.16 11.87 -17.41
N ALA A 182 5.07 13.20 -17.60
CA ALA A 182 3.79 13.89 -17.60
C ALA A 182 2.88 13.40 -18.72
N GLN A 183 3.42 13.04 -19.88
CA GLN A 183 2.65 12.46 -20.98
C GLN A 183 2.21 11.02 -20.66
N ALA A 184 3.06 10.20 -20.05
CA ALA A 184 2.70 8.87 -19.62
C ALA A 184 1.58 8.89 -18.57
N TYR A 185 1.63 9.79 -17.59
CA TYR A 185 0.54 9.99 -16.62
C TYR A 185 -0.75 10.47 -17.31
N MET A 186 -0.65 11.38 -18.28
CA MET A 186 -1.81 11.85 -19.03
C MET A 186 -2.56 10.69 -19.70
N VAL A 187 -1.84 9.79 -20.38
CA VAL A 187 -2.40 8.59 -21.02
C VAL A 187 -3.03 7.66 -19.98
N SER A 188 -2.36 7.47 -18.84
CA SER A 188 -2.88 6.63 -17.75
C SER A 188 -4.18 7.19 -17.17
N TYR A 189 -4.27 8.50 -16.96
CA TYR A 189 -5.52 9.16 -16.54
C TYR A 189 -6.64 8.99 -17.55
N GLN A 190 -6.38 9.16 -18.84
CA GLN A 190 -7.38 8.96 -19.89
C GLN A 190 -7.93 7.52 -19.86
N GLN A 191 -7.04 6.53 -19.76
CA GLN A 191 -7.44 5.12 -19.68
C GLN A 191 -8.27 4.84 -18.42
N ALA A 192 -7.87 5.39 -17.28
CA ALA A 192 -8.60 5.24 -16.03
C ALA A 192 -9.99 5.89 -16.09
N ILE A 193 -10.11 7.11 -16.62
CA ILE A 193 -11.39 7.81 -16.80
C ILE A 193 -12.33 6.98 -17.66
N HIS A 194 -11.87 6.45 -18.80
CA HIS A 194 -12.69 5.59 -19.65
C HIS A 194 -13.16 4.31 -18.93
N ALA A 195 -12.27 3.67 -18.18
CA ALA A 195 -12.63 2.46 -17.43
C ALA A 195 -13.64 2.75 -16.30
N ILE A 196 -13.45 3.85 -15.57
CA ILE A 196 -14.34 4.31 -14.50
C ILE A 196 -15.69 4.73 -15.09
N GLY A 197 -15.71 5.50 -16.17
CA GLY A 197 -16.93 5.92 -16.85
C GLY A 197 -17.77 4.73 -17.31
N LYS A 198 -17.10 3.71 -17.90
CA LYS A 198 -17.78 2.46 -18.26
C LYS A 198 -18.35 1.73 -17.03
N ALA A 199 -17.61 1.69 -15.93
CA ALA A 199 -18.03 1.05 -14.68
C ALA A 199 -19.13 1.83 -13.95
N SER A 200 -19.21 3.16 -14.17
CA SER A 200 -20.28 4.02 -13.64
C SER A 200 -21.67 3.60 -14.15
N ASN A 201 -21.75 3.06 -15.35
CA ASN A 201 -23.01 2.57 -15.93
C ASN A 201 -24.16 3.61 -15.85
N GLY A 202 -23.85 4.87 -16.11
CA GLY A 202 -24.84 5.97 -16.11
C GLY A 202 -25.34 6.43 -14.74
N ARG A 203 -24.70 6.02 -13.63
CA ARG A 203 -25.10 6.44 -12.27
C ARG A 203 -24.91 7.94 -11.99
N GLY A 204 -24.16 8.63 -12.85
CA GLY A 204 -23.88 10.06 -12.68
C GLY A 204 -22.83 10.36 -11.62
N ILE A 205 -22.63 11.67 -11.36
CA ILE A 205 -21.52 12.18 -10.56
C ILE A 205 -21.61 11.90 -9.05
N TYR A 206 -22.80 11.65 -8.52
CA TYR A 206 -23.02 11.43 -7.09
C TYR A 206 -23.02 9.93 -6.72
N GLU A 207 -23.59 9.10 -7.55
CA GLU A 207 -23.76 7.68 -7.29
C GLU A 207 -22.70 6.81 -7.99
N GLY A 208 -22.06 7.36 -9.02
CA GLY A 208 -20.96 6.71 -9.73
C GLY A 208 -19.62 6.86 -9.01
N PRO A 209 -18.63 6.07 -9.41
CA PRO A 209 -17.25 6.23 -8.98
C PRO A 209 -16.63 7.48 -9.62
N GLY A 210 -15.69 8.11 -8.90
CA GLY A 210 -14.90 9.23 -9.38
C GLY A 210 -13.42 8.93 -9.47
N ILE A 211 -12.64 9.93 -9.87
CA ILE A 211 -11.16 9.86 -9.91
C ILE A 211 -10.55 11.14 -9.37
N SER A 212 -9.48 11.01 -8.62
CA SER A 212 -8.63 12.12 -8.18
C SER A 212 -7.48 12.30 -9.17
N ILE A 213 -7.27 13.52 -9.63
CA ILE A 213 -6.20 13.87 -10.57
C ILE A 213 -5.13 14.67 -9.84
N LYS A 214 -3.89 14.20 -9.88
CA LYS A 214 -2.73 14.91 -9.32
C LYS A 214 -2.18 15.88 -10.35
N LEU A 215 -2.25 17.17 -10.08
CA LEU A 215 -1.75 18.19 -11.01
C LEU A 215 -0.24 18.09 -11.24
N SER A 216 0.51 17.71 -10.21
CA SER A 216 1.96 17.47 -10.29
C SER A 216 2.35 16.29 -11.18
N ALA A 217 1.44 15.35 -11.44
CA ALA A 217 1.66 14.27 -12.40
C ALA A 217 1.52 14.74 -13.86
N LEU A 218 0.78 15.81 -14.10
CA LEU A 218 0.50 16.31 -15.46
C LEU A 218 1.50 17.35 -15.96
N HIS A 219 2.42 17.82 -15.10
CA HIS A 219 3.38 18.85 -15.48
C HIS A 219 4.69 18.75 -14.69
N PRO A 220 5.87 18.67 -15.35
CA PRO A 220 7.16 18.45 -14.70
C PRO A 220 7.66 19.66 -13.89
N ARG A 221 7.05 20.81 -14.05
CA ARG A 221 7.39 22.07 -13.35
C ARG A 221 6.21 22.65 -12.60
N TYR A 222 5.42 21.79 -11.95
CA TYR A 222 4.28 22.21 -11.13
C TYR A 222 4.77 22.87 -9.84
N SER A 223 5.10 24.16 -9.94
CA SER A 223 5.54 24.99 -8.83
C SER A 223 5.14 26.44 -9.00
N ARG A 224 5.02 27.18 -7.92
CA ARG A 224 4.69 28.60 -7.94
C ARG A 224 5.69 29.43 -8.73
N ALA A 225 6.96 29.06 -8.71
CA ALA A 225 8.03 29.74 -9.46
C ALA A 225 7.87 29.65 -10.98
N GLN A 226 7.07 28.67 -11.47
CA GLN A 226 6.79 28.43 -12.90
C GLN A 226 5.32 28.65 -13.22
N TYR A 227 4.66 29.59 -12.52
CA TYR A 227 3.21 29.76 -12.58
C TYR A 227 2.69 29.95 -14.01
N ASP A 228 3.24 30.93 -14.75
CA ASP A 228 2.75 31.25 -16.10
C ASP A 228 2.90 30.05 -17.04
N ARG A 229 4.05 29.42 -17.03
CA ARG A 229 4.30 28.22 -17.81
C ARG A 229 3.39 27.05 -17.40
N ALA A 230 3.18 26.85 -16.09
CA ALA A 230 2.28 25.81 -15.61
C ALA A 230 0.83 26.08 -16.05
N MET A 231 0.38 27.35 -16.04
CA MET A 231 -0.96 27.70 -16.52
C MET A 231 -1.11 27.46 -18.01
N ASP A 232 -0.14 27.84 -18.81
CA ASP A 232 -0.18 27.68 -20.26
C ASP A 232 -0.14 26.21 -20.70
N GLU A 233 0.65 25.38 -20.04
CA GLU A 233 0.88 23.98 -20.43
C GLU A 233 -0.04 22.99 -19.69
N LEU A 234 -0.28 23.18 -18.38
CA LEU A 234 -1.07 22.26 -17.55
C LEU A 234 -2.59 22.46 -17.71
N TYR A 235 -3.06 23.72 -17.79
CA TYR A 235 -4.49 24.01 -17.86
C TYR A 235 -5.17 23.31 -19.05
N PRO A 236 -4.64 23.34 -20.29
CA PRO A 236 -5.24 22.62 -21.41
C PRO A 236 -5.31 21.10 -21.16
N ARG A 237 -4.31 20.51 -20.53
CA ARG A 237 -4.27 19.07 -20.19
C ARG A 237 -5.38 18.73 -19.19
N LEU A 238 -5.47 19.48 -18.09
CA LEU A 238 -6.50 19.29 -17.07
C LEU A 238 -7.91 19.47 -17.68
N LYS A 239 -8.09 20.53 -18.49
CA LYS A 239 -9.38 20.78 -19.18
C LYS A 239 -9.76 19.60 -20.07
N SER A 240 -8.83 19.00 -20.80
CA SER A 240 -9.12 17.84 -21.65
C SER A 240 -9.55 16.61 -20.86
N LEU A 241 -8.95 16.36 -19.69
CA LEU A 241 -9.37 15.26 -18.80
C LEU A 241 -10.74 15.52 -18.16
N THR A 242 -11.02 16.77 -17.79
CA THR A 242 -12.32 17.15 -17.22
C THR A 242 -13.46 17.03 -18.25
N LEU A 243 -13.18 17.34 -19.52
CA LEU A 243 -14.17 17.18 -20.60
C LEU A 243 -14.36 15.71 -21.02
N LEU A 244 -13.38 14.86 -20.71
CA LEU A 244 -13.45 13.42 -20.97
C LEU A 244 -14.28 12.68 -19.91
N ALA A 245 -14.26 13.17 -18.66
CA ALA A 245 -14.96 12.59 -17.52
C ALA A 245 -16.46 12.91 -17.53
#